data_e93b3f76ced1498feb96382348e87d65
#
_entry.id   e93b3f76ced1498feb96382348e87d65
#
_cell.length_a   1.000
_cell.length_b   1.000
_cell.length_c   1.000
_cell.angle_alpha   90.00
_cell.angle_beta   90.00
_cell.angle_gamma   90.00
#
_symmetry.space_group_name_H-M   'P 1'
#
loop_
_entity.id
_entity.type
_entity.pdbx_description
1 polymer ?
#
loop_
_entity_poly.entity_id
_entity_poly.type
_entity_poly.pdbx_seq_one_letter_code
_entity_poly.pdbx_strand_id
1 'polypeptide(L)'
;MSLVYKMLIFIGILALVNCGSSDNKRQKSDDSEITKPTEQILYATFQNSDGTWGYDILSAVKVVIHQPNIPAIPGNKGFQLETQATQLAQLVVRKINAGIMPPSVSTEEVKGIIGNPN
;
A
#
# COMPACT_ATOMS: atom_id res chain seq x y z
N MET A 1 57.29 -5.23 28.03
CA MET A 1 57.27 -6.68 27.86
C MET A 1 55.93 -7.28 27.49
N SER A 2 54.85 -6.57 27.56
CA SER A 2 53.54 -7.19 27.37
C SER A 2 52.92 -7.00 25.98
N LEU A 3 53.33 -5.99 25.22
CA LEU A 3 52.69 -5.67 23.93
C LEU A 3 53.13 -6.62 22.80
N VAL A 4 54.38 -7.02 22.80
CA VAL A 4 54.92 -7.88 21.74
C VAL A 4 54.41 -9.32 21.92
N TYR A 5 54.21 -9.74 23.17
CA TYR A 5 53.66 -11.07 23.46
C TYR A 5 52.16 -11.20 23.11
N LYS A 6 51.44 -10.12 23.27
CA LYS A 6 50.02 -10.09 22.84
C LYS A 6 49.85 -10.11 21.32
N MET A 7 50.77 -9.54 20.58
CA MET A 7 50.74 -9.55 19.13
C MET A 7 51.06 -10.92 18.52
N LEU A 8 51.92 -11.69 19.17
CA LEU A 8 52.30 -13.03 18.71
C LEU A 8 51.18 -14.06 18.94
N ILE A 9 50.32 -13.85 19.95
CA ILE A 9 49.20 -14.73 20.22
C ILE A 9 48.06 -14.47 19.21
N PHE A 10 47.95 -13.23 18.72
CA PHE A 10 46.89 -12.89 17.73
C PHE A 10 47.19 -13.45 16.34
N ILE A 11 48.43 -13.65 15.97
CA ILE A 11 48.84 -14.23 14.67
C ILE A 11 48.62 -15.74 14.64
N GLY A 12 48.67 -16.39 15.81
CA GLY A 12 48.47 -17.83 15.89
C GLY A 12 47.00 -18.30 15.76
N ILE A 13 46.04 -17.42 15.99
CA ILE A 13 44.62 -17.78 15.96
C ILE A 13 44.00 -17.62 14.55
N LEU A 14 44.66 -16.81 13.71
CA LEU A 14 44.18 -16.57 12.33
C LEU A 14 44.44 -17.74 11.37
N ALA A 15 45.29 -18.68 11.74
CA ALA A 15 45.68 -19.83 10.91
C ALA A 15 44.72 -21.04 11.03
N LEU A 16 43.72 -20.99 11.92
CA LEU A 16 42.78 -22.09 12.16
C LEU A 16 41.37 -21.83 11.65
N VAL A 17 41.18 -20.78 10.84
CA VAL A 17 39.95 -20.70 10.02
C VAL A 17 40.19 -21.60 8.82
N ASN A 18 40.09 -22.89 9.08
CA ASN A 18 40.03 -23.89 8.05
C ASN A 18 38.75 -23.67 7.24
N CYS A 19 38.91 -23.46 5.95
CA CYS A 19 37.85 -23.56 4.98
C CYS A 19 37.08 -24.85 5.17
N GLY A 20 35.99 -24.77 5.92
CA GLY A 20 34.98 -25.80 5.88
C GLY A 20 34.43 -25.85 4.45
N SER A 21 34.56 -27.01 3.85
CA SER A 21 33.99 -27.36 2.56
C SER A 21 32.62 -26.74 2.38
N SER A 22 32.51 -25.94 1.34
CA SER A 22 31.23 -25.57 0.75
C SER A 22 30.56 -26.85 0.27
N ASP A 23 29.83 -27.52 1.09
CA ASP A 23 28.76 -28.36 0.59
C ASP A 23 27.71 -27.44 0.00
N ASN A 24 27.94 -27.10 -1.25
CA ASN A 24 26.94 -26.51 -2.10
C ASN A 24 25.84 -27.56 -2.33
N LYS A 25 25.03 -27.81 -1.30
CA LYS A 25 23.71 -28.33 -1.52
C LYS A 25 22.97 -27.25 -2.30
N ARG A 26 22.98 -27.37 -3.61
CA ARG A 26 21.95 -26.83 -4.47
C ARG A 26 20.62 -27.24 -3.87
N GLN A 27 20.12 -26.41 -3.00
CA GLN A 27 18.71 -26.37 -2.67
C GLN A 27 18.05 -25.78 -3.92
N LYS A 28 17.66 -26.66 -4.81
CA LYS A 28 16.72 -26.38 -5.86
C LYS A 28 15.39 -26.08 -5.18
N SER A 29 15.24 -24.88 -4.71
CA SER A 29 13.94 -24.29 -4.45
C SER A 29 13.43 -23.79 -5.79
N ASP A 30 12.96 -24.70 -6.61
CA ASP A 30 11.99 -24.45 -7.64
C ASP A 30 10.67 -24.13 -6.91
N ASP A 31 10.58 -22.96 -6.43
CA ASP A 31 9.35 -22.22 -6.16
C ASP A 31 9.67 -20.76 -6.44
N SER A 32 9.85 -20.47 -7.73
CA SER A 32 9.50 -19.16 -8.21
C SER A 32 7.97 -19.11 -8.19
N GLU A 33 7.40 -19.01 -7.01
CA GLU A 33 6.14 -18.35 -6.84
C GLU A 33 6.36 -16.95 -7.42
N ILE A 34 6.00 -16.81 -8.70
CA ILE A 34 5.81 -15.52 -9.34
C ILE A 34 4.69 -14.89 -8.51
N THR A 35 5.06 -14.23 -7.44
CA THR A 35 4.18 -13.31 -6.74
C THR A 35 3.82 -12.29 -7.79
N LYS A 36 2.68 -12.51 -8.44
CA LYS A 36 2.03 -11.53 -9.30
C LYS A 36 2.08 -10.24 -8.50
N PRO A 37 2.69 -9.16 -9.02
CA PRO A 37 2.73 -7.91 -8.28
C PRO A 37 1.28 -7.61 -7.89
N THR A 38 0.99 -7.61 -6.61
CA THR A 38 -0.34 -7.22 -6.12
C THR A 38 -0.49 -5.78 -6.57
N GLU A 39 -1.33 -5.57 -7.55
CA GLU A 39 -1.56 -4.26 -8.13
C GLU A 39 -2.07 -3.36 -7.01
N GLN A 40 -1.24 -2.39 -6.63
CA GLN A 40 -1.54 -1.52 -5.50
C GLN A 40 -2.68 -0.59 -5.87
N ILE A 41 -3.75 -0.63 -5.07
CA ILE A 41 -4.88 0.28 -5.19
C ILE A 41 -4.63 1.49 -4.32
N LEU A 42 -4.61 2.66 -4.96
CA LEU A 42 -4.36 3.96 -4.33
C LEU A 42 -5.57 4.87 -4.53
N TYR A 43 -5.58 6.00 -3.84
CA TYR A 43 -6.55 7.07 -4.08
C TYR A 43 -5.87 8.42 -4.11
N ALA A 44 -6.52 9.37 -4.76
CA ALA A 44 -6.17 10.79 -4.73
C ALA A 44 -7.46 11.62 -4.64
N THR A 45 -7.41 12.74 -3.97
CA THR A 45 -8.50 13.72 -3.95
C THR A 45 -8.21 14.85 -4.93
N PHE A 46 -9.25 15.47 -5.45
CA PHE A 46 -9.13 16.64 -6.30
C PHE A 46 -10.26 17.62 -6.01
N GLN A 47 -10.04 18.89 -6.31
CA GLN A 47 -11.04 19.92 -6.17
C GLN A 47 -11.76 20.14 -7.50
N ASN A 48 -13.09 20.16 -7.44
CA ASN A 48 -13.94 20.52 -8.58
C ASN A 48 -13.89 22.04 -8.84
N SER A 49 -14.32 22.45 -10.02
CA SER A 49 -14.38 23.87 -10.39
C SER A 49 -15.34 24.71 -9.53
N ASP A 50 -16.31 24.08 -8.87
CA ASP A 50 -17.25 24.71 -7.94
C ASP A 50 -16.73 24.78 -6.49
N GLY A 51 -15.47 24.36 -6.26
CA GLY A 51 -14.84 24.35 -4.95
C GLY A 51 -15.16 23.12 -4.09
N THR A 52 -16.01 22.21 -4.55
CA THR A 52 -16.27 20.93 -3.88
C THR A 52 -15.15 19.92 -4.18
N TRP A 53 -15.17 18.77 -3.51
CA TRP A 53 -14.13 17.76 -3.64
C TRP A 53 -14.65 16.48 -4.27
N GLY A 54 -13.79 15.83 -5.02
CA GLY A 54 -13.99 14.50 -5.57
C GLY A 54 -12.79 13.61 -5.26
N TYR A 55 -12.84 12.36 -5.72
CA TYR A 55 -11.72 11.44 -5.57
C TYR A 55 -11.53 10.55 -6.80
N ASP A 56 -10.31 10.12 -6.98
CA ASP A 56 -9.90 9.10 -7.95
C ASP A 56 -9.41 7.86 -7.22
N ILE A 57 -9.71 6.70 -7.78
CA ILE A 57 -9.08 5.44 -7.39
C ILE A 57 -8.14 5.04 -8.52
N LEU A 58 -6.91 4.68 -8.14
CA LEU A 58 -5.86 4.31 -9.07
C LEU A 58 -5.47 2.84 -8.85
N SER A 59 -5.30 2.14 -9.96
CA SER A 59 -4.66 0.83 -10.00
C SER A 59 -3.28 1.04 -10.61
N ALA A 60 -2.23 0.81 -9.85
CA ALA A 60 -0.89 1.29 -10.14
C ALA A 60 -0.89 2.82 -10.40
N VAL A 61 -0.64 3.26 -11.64
CA VAL A 61 -0.63 4.69 -12.02
C VAL A 61 -1.86 5.10 -12.84
N LYS A 62 -2.79 4.16 -13.09
CA LYS A 62 -3.96 4.38 -13.94
C LYS A 62 -5.20 4.68 -13.09
N VAL A 63 -5.91 5.76 -13.42
CA VAL A 63 -7.22 6.04 -12.83
C VAL A 63 -8.23 5.02 -13.33
N VAL A 64 -8.83 4.27 -12.42
CA VAL A 64 -9.85 3.25 -12.71
C VAL A 64 -11.25 3.69 -12.27
N ILE A 65 -11.35 4.61 -11.31
CA ILE A 65 -12.60 5.26 -10.91
C ILE A 65 -12.33 6.74 -10.78
N HIS A 66 -13.13 7.56 -11.44
CA HIS A 66 -13.15 9.03 -11.30
C HIS A 66 -14.50 9.43 -10.73
N GLN A 67 -14.51 9.95 -9.50
CA GLN A 67 -15.74 10.24 -8.77
C GLN A 67 -15.78 11.72 -8.35
N PRO A 68 -16.30 12.62 -9.20
CA PRO A 68 -16.38 14.05 -8.87
C PRO A 68 -17.53 14.38 -7.92
N ASN A 69 -18.60 13.57 -7.90
CA ASN A 69 -19.80 13.82 -7.10
C ASN A 69 -19.93 12.83 -5.97
N ILE A 70 -20.74 13.18 -4.96
CA ILE A 70 -21.09 12.28 -3.86
C ILE A 70 -21.90 11.11 -4.43
N PRO A 71 -21.42 9.86 -4.34
CA PRO A 71 -22.19 8.71 -4.83
C PRO A 71 -23.36 8.39 -3.90
N ALA A 72 -24.34 7.65 -4.41
CA ALA A 72 -25.51 7.17 -3.68
C ALA A 72 -26.42 8.25 -3.06
N ILE A 73 -26.14 9.52 -3.31
CA ILE A 73 -26.96 10.67 -2.91
C ILE A 73 -27.46 11.36 -4.20
N PRO A 74 -28.76 11.69 -4.28
CA PRO A 74 -29.27 12.43 -5.43
C PRO A 74 -28.58 13.79 -5.60
N GLY A 75 -28.29 14.18 -6.83
CA GLY A 75 -27.69 15.46 -7.17
C GLY A 75 -26.29 15.32 -7.80
N ASN A 76 -25.69 16.47 -8.17
CA ASN A 76 -24.42 16.55 -8.88
C ASN A 76 -23.36 17.30 -8.06
N LYS A 77 -23.49 17.34 -6.74
CA LYS A 77 -22.54 18.05 -5.88
C LYS A 77 -21.41 17.10 -5.43
N GLY A 78 -20.21 17.65 -5.42
CA GLY A 78 -19.07 17.01 -4.76
C GLY A 78 -19.11 17.16 -3.24
N PHE A 79 -18.11 16.63 -2.56
CA PHE A 79 -17.99 16.72 -1.12
C PHE A 79 -17.68 18.15 -0.68
N GLN A 80 -18.23 18.59 0.44
CA GLN A 80 -17.96 19.93 0.99
C GLN A 80 -16.52 20.02 1.54
N LEU A 81 -16.00 18.91 2.04
CA LEU A 81 -14.67 18.85 2.66
C LEU A 81 -13.83 17.77 1.95
N GLU A 82 -12.54 18.05 1.79
CA GLU A 82 -11.58 17.08 1.29
C GLU A 82 -11.53 15.81 2.17
N THR A 83 -11.65 15.98 3.48
CA THR A 83 -11.65 14.86 4.44
C THR A 83 -12.80 13.87 4.19
N GLN A 84 -13.97 14.35 3.75
CA GLN A 84 -15.10 13.51 3.40
C GLN A 84 -14.80 12.69 2.12
N ALA A 85 -14.26 13.33 1.09
CA ALA A 85 -13.82 12.65 -0.13
C ALA A 85 -12.75 11.60 0.18
N THR A 86 -11.78 11.92 1.03
CA THR A 86 -10.73 11.02 1.50
C THR A 86 -11.32 9.79 2.20
N GLN A 87 -12.23 9.99 3.14
CA GLN A 87 -12.85 8.89 3.89
C GLN A 87 -13.62 7.93 2.97
N LEU A 88 -14.35 8.48 2.00
CA LEU A 88 -15.06 7.63 1.06
C LEU A 88 -14.12 6.91 0.10
N ALA A 89 -13.08 7.58 -0.41
CA ALA A 89 -12.06 6.95 -1.23
C ALA A 89 -11.38 5.78 -0.50
N GLN A 90 -11.03 5.95 0.78
CA GLN A 90 -10.48 4.89 1.61
C GLN A 90 -11.45 3.72 1.80
N LEU A 91 -12.74 3.99 1.95
CA LEU A 91 -13.76 2.94 2.02
C LEU A 91 -13.80 2.12 0.72
N VAL A 92 -13.79 2.80 -0.42
CA VAL A 92 -13.77 2.15 -1.74
C VAL A 92 -12.50 1.30 -1.92
N VAL A 93 -11.33 1.82 -1.57
CA VAL A 93 -10.07 1.06 -1.61
C VAL A 93 -10.15 -0.20 -0.74
N ARG A 94 -10.69 -0.09 0.48
CA ARG A 94 -10.87 -1.27 1.35
C ARG A 94 -11.79 -2.32 0.72
N LYS A 95 -12.88 -1.89 0.06
CA LYS A 95 -13.80 -2.81 -0.63
C LYS A 95 -13.11 -3.54 -1.79
N ILE A 96 -12.35 -2.81 -2.61
CA ILE A 96 -11.59 -3.40 -3.72
C ILE A 96 -10.57 -4.43 -3.19
N ASN A 97 -9.81 -4.07 -2.16
CA ASN A 97 -8.83 -4.95 -1.55
C ASN A 97 -9.47 -6.19 -0.88
N ALA A 98 -10.72 -6.09 -0.46
CA ALA A 98 -11.50 -7.21 0.04
C ALA A 98 -12.15 -8.06 -1.08
N GLY A 99 -11.89 -7.75 -2.34
CA GLY A 99 -12.45 -8.46 -3.49
C GLY A 99 -13.89 -8.10 -3.82
N ILE A 100 -14.42 -7.01 -3.26
CA ILE A 100 -15.79 -6.54 -3.56
C ILE A 100 -15.75 -5.72 -4.85
N MET A 101 -16.23 -6.30 -5.93
CA MET A 101 -16.28 -5.66 -7.25
C MET A 101 -17.65 -5.84 -7.90
N PRO A 102 -18.30 -4.77 -8.34
CA PRO A 102 -17.91 -3.36 -8.21
C PRO A 102 -17.93 -2.87 -6.75
N PRO A 103 -17.07 -1.91 -6.36
CA PRO A 103 -17.00 -1.41 -4.99
C PRO A 103 -18.12 -0.40 -4.71
N SER A 104 -19.37 -0.83 -4.80
CA SER A 104 -20.51 0.02 -4.55
C SER A 104 -20.58 0.48 -3.09
N VAL A 105 -21.06 1.70 -2.89
CA VAL A 105 -21.30 2.28 -1.56
C VAL A 105 -22.78 2.50 -1.35
N SER A 106 -23.25 2.29 -0.12
CA SER A 106 -24.64 2.51 0.24
C SER A 106 -24.88 3.96 0.67
N THR A 107 -26.14 4.36 0.65
CA THR A 107 -26.56 5.68 1.16
C THR A 107 -26.20 5.85 2.64
N GLU A 108 -26.30 4.80 3.43
CA GLU A 108 -25.97 4.80 4.86
C GLU A 108 -24.47 5.02 5.09
N GLU A 109 -23.62 4.35 4.30
CA GLU A 109 -22.17 4.54 4.36
C GLU A 109 -21.78 5.98 4.02
N VAL A 110 -22.39 6.54 2.97
CA VAL A 110 -22.16 7.93 2.56
C VAL A 110 -22.65 8.91 3.62
N LYS A 111 -23.85 8.73 4.15
CA LYS A 111 -24.40 9.58 5.23
C LYS A 111 -23.56 9.51 6.50
N GLY A 112 -22.97 8.36 6.80
CA GLY A 112 -22.04 8.21 7.92
C GLY A 112 -20.80 9.09 7.79
N ILE A 113 -20.41 9.42 6.57
CA ILE A 113 -19.23 10.27 6.29
C ILE A 113 -19.60 11.74 6.18
N ILE A 114 -20.66 12.08 5.43
CA ILE A 114 -21.04 13.47 5.15
C ILE A 114 -22.00 14.07 6.19
N GLY A 115 -22.57 13.25 7.06
CA GLY A 115 -23.71 13.63 7.89
C GLY A 115 -25.03 13.54 7.10
N ASN A 116 -26.15 13.83 7.79
CA ASN A 116 -27.44 13.95 7.11
C ASN A 116 -27.44 15.24 6.29
N PRO A 117 -27.57 15.18 4.97
CA PRO A 117 -27.86 16.38 4.19
C PRO A 117 -29.25 16.86 4.57
N ASN A 118 -29.33 18.02 5.19
CA ASN A 118 -30.60 18.74 5.37
C ASN A 118 -31.12 19.22 4.04
#